data_6f6407d47ffa91c04a94840b1979ee7f
#
_entry.id   6f6407d47ffa91c04a94840b1979ee7f
#
_cell.length_a   1.000
_cell.length_b   1.000
_cell.length_c   1.000
_cell.angle_alpha   90.00
_cell.angle_beta   90.00
_cell.angle_gamma   90.00
#
_symmetry.space_group_name_H-M   'P 1'
#
loop_
_entity.id
_entity.type
_entity.pdbx_description
1 polymer ?
#
loop_
_entity_poly.entity_id
_entity_poly.type
_entity_poly.pdbx_seq_one_letter_code
_entity_poly.pdbx_strand_id
1 'polypeptide(L)'
;KVESLKRSTSVEEIQDMVETEIMREKYFAVAHNYITYRYERALVRKANSTDKQILSLLERNNEEVKQENSNKNPLVNSVQRDYMAGEVSKDITKRFLLPQEVIEAHEQGIIHFHDSDYFAQHMHNCCLVNLEDMLQNGTVISETMIEKPHSFSTACNIATQIIAQVASSQYGGQSITLSHLAPFVQVSREKARREVKEELIASNLDSSEETVNKIAEMRVRKEIEKGVQVIQYQVITLMTTNGQAPFVTVFMYLNEVPEGQTRDDLALIIEEMLKQRIKGVKNEKGVFITPAFPKLIYVLEENNI
;
A
#
# COMPACT_ATOMS: atom_id res chain seq x y z
N LYS A 1 -28.09 8.51 -21.44
CA LYS A 1 -29.35 8.90 -20.75
C LYS A 1 -29.11 9.97 -19.69
N VAL A 2 -28.13 9.82 -18.79
CA VAL A 2 -27.81 10.85 -17.77
C VAL A 2 -27.45 12.17 -18.44
N GLU A 3 -26.56 12.15 -19.43
CA GLU A 3 -26.17 13.35 -20.20
C GLU A 3 -27.35 14.03 -20.92
N SER A 4 -28.37 13.26 -21.29
CA SER A 4 -29.55 13.81 -21.98
C SER A 4 -30.51 14.60 -21.08
N LEU A 5 -30.39 14.47 -19.76
CA LEU A 5 -31.24 15.16 -18.78
C LEU A 5 -30.95 16.65 -18.66
N LYS A 6 -29.78 17.13 -19.08
CA LYS A 6 -29.37 18.55 -19.03
C LYS A 6 -29.56 19.23 -17.66
N ARG A 7 -29.55 18.46 -16.58
CA ARG A 7 -29.66 18.91 -15.21
C ARG A 7 -28.86 18.01 -14.29
N SER A 8 -28.55 18.45 -13.08
CA SER A 8 -28.00 17.61 -12.03
C SER A 8 -28.97 16.46 -11.70
N THR A 9 -28.42 15.27 -11.54
CA THR A 9 -29.18 14.04 -11.28
C THR A 9 -28.68 13.44 -9.99
N SER A 10 -29.58 12.99 -9.11
CA SER A 10 -29.20 12.31 -7.88
C SER A 10 -28.66 10.91 -8.17
N VAL A 11 -27.92 10.36 -7.22
CA VAL A 11 -27.42 8.98 -7.30
C VAL A 11 -28.58 8.00 -7.38
N GLU A 12 -29.66 8.24 -6.66
CA GLU A 12 -30.86 7.39 -6.70
C GLU A 12 -31.50 7.37 -8.07
N GLU A 13 -31.65 8.54 -8.74
CA GLU A 13 -32.15 8.59 -10.11
C GLU A 13 -31.25 7.84 -11.10
N ILE A 14 -29.94 7.90 -10.93
CA ILE A 14 -28.99 7.13 -11.75
C ILE A 14 -29.19 5.63 -11.53
N GLN A 15 -29.33 5.21 -10.29
CA GLN A 15 -29.56 3.81 -9.93
C GLN A 15 -30.90 3.30 -10.49
N ASP A 16 -31.96 4.11 -10.46
CA ASP A 16 -33.28 3.77 -11.07
C ASP A 16 -33.16 3.61 -12.59
N MET A 17 -32.37 4.48 -13.23
CA MET A 17 -32.09 4.34 -14.66
C MET A 17 -31.32 3.05 -14.98
N VAL A 18 -30.36 2.67 -14.13
CA VAL A 18 -29.59 1.41 -14.28
C VAL A 18 -30.52 0.21 -14.15
N GLU A 19 -31.38 0.17 -13.13
CA GLU A 19 -32.37 -0.90 -12.96
C GLU A 19 -33.29 -1.03 -14.19
N THR A 20 -33.84 0.09 -14.61
CA THR A 20 -34.71 0.14 -15.79
C THR A 20 -34.02 -0.38 -17.04
N GLU A 21 -32.74 -0.04 -17.22
CA GLU A 21 -31.97 -0.47 -18.38
C GLU A 21 -31.67 -1.97 -18.34
N ILE A 22 -31.26 -2.50 -17.18
CA ILE A 22 -30.99 -3.93 -17.00
C ILE A 22 -32.27 -4.75 -17.27
N MET A 23 -33.44 -4.26 -16.79
CA MET A 23 -34.74 -4.89 -17.05
C MET A 23 -35.13 -4.82 -18.54
N ARG A 24 -34.87 -3.68 -19.19
CA ARG A 24 -35.17 -3.51 -20.64
C ARG A 24 -34.36 -4.46 -21.50
N GLU A 25 -33.10 -4.68 -21.13
CA GLU A 25 -32.21 -5.65 -21.80
C GLU A 25 -32.54 -7.11 -21.43
N LYS A 26 -33.59 -7.36 -20.64
CA LYS A 26 -34.08 -8.68 -20.21
C LYS A 26 -33.09 -9.50 -19.35
N TYR A 27 -32.13 -8.87 -18.70
CA TYR A 27 -31.24 -9.51 -17.74
C TYR A 27 -31.93 -9.61 -16.36
N PHE A 28 -33.07 -10.29 -16.28
CA PHE A 28 -33.91 -10.28 -15.09
C PHE A 28 -33.24 -10.78 -13.82
N ALA A 29 -32.39 -11.79 -13.92
CA ALA A 29 -31.65 -12.30 -12.75
C ALA A 29 -30.67 -11.23 -12.20
N VAL A 30 -30.00 -10.48 -13.10
CA VAL A 30 -29.10 -9.39 -12.73
C VAL A 30 -29.90 -8.23 -12.14
N ALA A 31 -31.03 -7.85 -12.75
CA ALA A 31 -31.92 -6.82 -12.22
C ALA A 31 -32.42 -7.18 -10.82
N HIS A 32 -32.87 -8.41 -10.61
CA HIS A 32 -33.34 -8.88 -9.30
C HIS A 32 -32.24 -8.75 -8.23
N ASN A 33 -31.05 -9.26 -8.51
CA ASN A 33 -29.93 -9.16 -7.59
C ASN A 33 -29.54 -7.71 -7.29
N TYR A 34 -29.55 -6.84 -8.30
CA TYR A 34 -29.23 -5.43 -8.14
C TYR A 34 -30.26 -4.69 -7.28
N ILE A 35 -31.55 -4.93 -7.51
CA ILE A 35 -32.66 -4.34 -6.75
C ILE A 35 -32.62 -4.84 -5.29
N THR A 36 -32.42 -6.13 -5.10
CA THR A 36 -32.31 -6.70 -3.76
C THR A 36 -31.14 -6.09 -3.00
N TYR A 37 -29.98 -6.02 -3.63
CA TYR A 37 -28.79 -5.38 -3.06
C TYR A 37 -29.04 -3.91 -2.67
N ARG A 38 -29.66 -3.11 -3.57
CA ARG A 38 -30.03 -1.72 -3.27
C ARG A 38 -30.96 -1.62 -2.07
N TYR A 39 -31.98 -2.46 -2.03
CA TYR A 39 -32.96 -2.48 -0.94
C TYR A 39 -32.30 -2.81 0.39
N GLU A 40 -31.47 -3.83 0.43
CA GLU A 40 -30.71 -4.22 1.63
C GLU A 40 -29.80 -3.07 2.09
N ARG A 41 -29.09 -2.43 1.17
CA ARG A 41 -28.24 -1.26 1.49
C ARG A 41 -29.05 -0.06 1.96
N ALA A 42 -30.24 0.18 1.43
CA ALA A 42 -31.12 1.25 1.90
C ALA A 42 -31.68 0.98 3.30
N LEU A 43 -32.03 -0.28 3.60
CA LEU A 43 -32.43 -0.67 4.96
C LEU A 43 -31.29 -0.49 5.97
N VAL A 44 -30.08 -0.92 5.62
CA VAL A 44 -28.88 -0.71 6.46
C VAL A 44 -28.70 0.78 6.74
N ARG A 45 -28.73 1.64 5.71
CA ARG A 45 -28.61 3.10 5.87
C ARG A 45 -29.70 3.70 6.78
N LYS A 46 -30.95 3.29 6.64
CA LYS A 46 -32.07 3.78 7.49
C LYS A 46 -32.02 3.27 8.93
N ALA A 47 -31.44 2.09 9.15
CA ALA A 47 -31.32 1.50 10.48
C ALA A 47 -30.15 2.07 11.30
N ASN A 48 -29.23 2.80 10.64
CA ASN A 48 -27.96 3.19 11.21
C ASN A 48 -28.05 4.50 11.99
N SER A 49 -28.25 4.38 13.31
CA SER A 49 -27.73 5.37 14.26
C SER A 49 -26.28 5.02 14.62
N THR A 50 -25.50 6.01 15.02
CA THR A 50 -24.09 5.82 15.47
C THR A 50 -23.99 4.71 16.52
N ASP A 51 -24.89 4.67 17.49
CA ASP A 51 -24.91 3.65 18.53
C ASP A 51 -25.13 2.24 17.95
N LYS A 52 -26.04 2.09 16.98
CA LYS A 52 -26.27 0.80 16.32
C LYS A 52 -25.07 0.35 15.50
N GLN A 53 -24.40 1.26 14.83
CA GLN A 53 -23.15 0.96 14.12
C GLN A 53 -22.07 0.48 15.10
N ILE A 54 -21.85 1.19 16.18
CA ILE A 54 -20.88 0.81 17.21
C ILE A 54 -21.24 -0.55 17.81
N LEU A 55 -22.49 -0.80 18.13
CA LEU A 55 -22.94 -2.10 18.66
C LEU A 55 -22.72 -3.23 17.65
N SER A 56 -23.04 -3.01 16.38
CA SER A 56 -22.81 -4.01 15.33
C SER A 56 -21.33 -4.35 15.12
N LEU A 57 -20.43 -3.38 15.34
CA LEU A 57 -18.99 -3.61 15.35
C LEU A 57 -18.58 -4.46 16.54
N LEU A 58 -19.06 -4.15 17.75
CA LEU A 58 -18.77 -4.91 18.96
C LEU A 58 -19.25 -6.37 18.85
N GLU A 59 -20.43 -6.57 18.28
CA GLU A 59 -21.02 -7.89 18.03
C GLU A 59 -20.41 -8.62 16.81
N ARG A 60 -19.51 -7.96 16.06
CA ARG A 60 -18.87 -8.48 14.82
C ARG A 60 -19.87 -8.87 13.74
N ASN A 61 -21.01 -8.20 13.68
CA ASN A 61 -22.07 -8.44 12.69
C ASN A 61 -22.30 -7.26 11.73
N ASN A 62 -21.41 -6.26 11.72
CA ASN A 62 -21.47 -5.11 10.82
C ASN A 62 -21.24 -5.54 9.37
N GLU A 63 -22.27 -5.44 8.52
CA GLU A 63 -22.24 -5.93 7.15
C GLU A 63 -21.38 -5.04 6.22
N GLU A 64 -21.27 -3.74 6.51
CA GLU A 64 -20.40 -2.85 5.71
C GLU A 64 -18.94 -3.25 5.86
N VAL A 65 -18.52 -3.48 7.09
CA VAL A 65 -17.15 -3.90 7.41
C VAL A 65 -16.83 -5.28 6.83
N LYS A 66 -17.78 -6.21 6.84
CA LYS A 66 -17.60 -7.53 6.23
C LYS A 66 -17.44 -7.50 4.71
N GLN A 67 -18.06 -6.52 4.06
CA GLN A 67 -18.02 -6.34 2.60
C GLN A 67 -16.89 -5.39 2.16
N GLU A 68 -16.27 -4.69 3.09
CA GLU A 68 -15.20 -3.75 2.77
C GLU A 68 -13.98 -4.52 2.26
N ASN A 69 -13.59 -4.24 1.02
CA ASN A 69 -12.37 -4.79 0.43
C ASN A 69 -11.18 -3.95 0.88
N SER A 70 -10.90 -3.97 2.16
CA SER A 70 -9.85 -3.18 2.75
C SER A 70 -8.64 -4.05 3.14
N ASN A 71 -7.52 -3.39 3.40
CA ASN A 71 -6.32 -4.03 3.94
C ASN A 71 -6.46 -4.33 5.44
N LYS A 72 -7.63 -4.07 6.01
CA LYS A 72 -7.92 -4.25 7.43
C LYS A 72 -8.61 -5.60 7.64
N ASN A 73 -8.15 -6.35 8.62
CA ASN A 73 -8.83 -7.57 9.05
C ASN A 73 -9.84 -7.24 10.15
N PRO A 74 -11.15 -7.29 9.88
CA PRO A 74 -12.19 -6.89 10.84
C PRO A 74 -12.27 -7.79 12.08
N LEU A 75 -11.57 -8.91 12.13
CA LEU A 75 -11.50 -9.78 13.31
C LEU A 75 -10.46 -9.33 14.33
N VAL A 76 -9.55 -8.45 13.95
CA VAL A 76 -8.47 -7.94 14.82
C VAL A 76 -9.01 -6.83 15.73
N ASN A 77 -8.72 -6.89 17.03
CA ASN A 77 -9.26 -5.95 18.01
C ASN A 77 -8.84 -4.48 17.76
N SER A 78 -7.61 -4.24 17.30
CA SER A 78 -7.16 -2.88 16.94
C SER A 78 -7.94 -2.32 15.75
N VAL A 79 -8.26 -3.16 14.77
CA VAL A 79 -9.10 -2.79 13.62
C VAL A 79 -10.52 -2.45 14.07
N GLN A 80 -11.10 -3.24 14.98
CA GLN A 80 -12.43 -2.94 15.54
C GLN A 80 -12.46 -1.59 16.24
N ARG A 81 -11.41 -1.27 16.98
CA ARG A 81 -11.29 0.05 17.64
C ARG A 81 -11.16 1.20 16.65
N ASP A 82 -10.44 1.00 15.56
CA ASP A 82 -10.30 1.98 14.48
C ASP A 82 -11.64 2.24 13.78
N TYR A 83 -12.40 1.20 13.48
CA TYR A 83 -13.76 1.34 12.95
C TYR A 83 -14.71 2.08 13.91
N MET A 84 -14.65 1.78 15.20
CA MET A 84 -15.45 2.50 16.21
C MET A 84 -15.07 3.99 16.27
N ALA A 85 -13.79 4.30 16.22
CA ALA A 85 -13.31 5.68 16.15
C ALA A 85 -13.79 6.37 14.87
N GLY A 86 -13.80 5.68 13.75
CA GLY A 86 -14.35 6.16 12.48
C GLY A 86 -15.84 6.51 12.58
N GLU A 87 -16.66 5.65 13.19
CA GLU A 87 -18.09 5.94 13.37
C GLU A 87 -18.35 7.16 14.26
N VAL A 88 -17.58 7.31 15.34
CA VAL A 88 -17.64 8.51 16.20
C VAL A 88 -17.21 9.75 15.41
N SER A 89 -16.14 9.65 14.63
CA SER A 89 -15.65 10.76 13.79
C SER A 89 -16.68 11.17 12.74
N LYS A 90 -17.33 10.22 12.04
CA LYS A 90 -18.43 10.48 11.10
C LYS A 90 -19.57 11.25 11.76
N ASP A 91 -19.99 10.82 12.94
CA ASP A 91 -21.06 11.45 13.68
C ASP A 91 -20.73 12.90 14.07
N ILE A 92 -19.52 13.12 14.61
CA ILE A 92 -19.03 14.46 14.96
C ILE A 92 -18.91 15.35 13.73
N THR A 93 -18.35 14.82 12.62
CA THR A 93 -18.20 15.52 11.37
C THR A 93 -19.55 16.02 10.86
N LYS A 94 -20.57 15.17 10.87
CA LYS A 94 -21.92 15.52 10.41
C LYS A 94 -22.62 16.52 11.34
N ARG A 95 -22.50 16.36 12.65
CA ARG A 95 -23.25 17.21 13.59
C ARG A 95 -22.63 18.56 13.88
N PHE A 96 -21.30 18.68 13.76
CA PHE A 96 -20.60 19.86 14.28
C PHE A 96 -19.61 20.51 13.32
N LEU A 97 -19.06 19.78 12.35
CA LEU A 97 -17.92 20.26 11.58
C LEU A 97 -18.28 20.69 10.17
N LEU A 98 -19.28 20.09 9.54
CA LEU A 98 -19.71 20.43 8.20
C LEU A 98 -20.92 21.36 8.20
N PRO A 99 -21.01 22.27 7.20
CA PRO A 99 -22.23 23.04 6.96
C PRO A 99 -23.43 22.11 6.68
N GLN A 100 -24.60 22.51 7.16
CA GLN A 100 -25.82 21.70 7.02
C GLN A 100 -26.17 21.40 5.57
N GLU A 101 -25.94 22.35 4.66
CA GLU A 101 -26.20 22.16 3.23
C GLU A 101 -25.34 21.04 2.61
N VAL A 102 -24.09 20.90 3.09
CA VAL A 102 -23.17 19.84 2.63
C VAL A 102 -23.66 18.48 3.10
N ILE A 103 -24.11 18.40 4.35
CA ILE A 103 -24.64 17.16 4.93
C ILE A 103 -25.91 16.73 4.20
N GLU A 104 -26.87 17.66 3.99
CA GLU A 104 -28.10 17.38 3.28
C GLU A 104 -27.83 16.93 1.85
N ALA A 105 -26.93 17.60 1.14
CA ALA A 105 -26.54 17.22 -0.22
C ALA A 105 -25.88 15.83 -0.27
N HIS A 106 -25.08 15.47 0.74
CA HIS A 106 -24.47 14.14 0.87
C HIS A 106 -25.54 13.08 1.15
N GLU A 107 -26.45 13.33 2.09
CA GLU A 107 -27.52 12.37 2.45
C GLU A 107 -28.53 12.16 1.32
N GLN A 108 -28.79 13.20 0.53
CA GLN A 108 -29.62 13.13 -0.68
C GLN A 108 -28.89 12.48 -1.89
N GLY A 109 -27.59 12.21 -1.76
CA GLY A 109 -26.79 11.64 -2.83
C GLY A 109 -26.47 12.60 -3.98
N ILE A 110 -26.62 13.91 -3.78
CA ILE A 110 -26.26 14.94 -4.74
C ILE A 110 -24.75 15.06 -4.85
N ILE A 111 -24.07 14.98 -3.70
CA ILE A 111 -22.60 14.91 -3.61
C ILE A 111 -22.21 13.70 -2.76
N HIS A 112 -20.94 13.28 -2.86
CA HIS A 112 -20.33 12.35 -1.93
C HIS A 112 -19.21 13.06 -1.19
N PHE A 113 -19.42 13.31 0.12
CA PHE A 113 -18.35 13.77 1.00
C PHE A 113 -17.54 12.57 1.44
N HIS A 114 -16.38 12.40 0.84
CA HIS A 114 -15.51 11.24 1.04
C HIS A 114 -14.77 11.32 2.37
N ASP A 115 -14.49 10.16 2.99
CA ASP A 115 -13.64 10.02 4.18
C ASP A 115 -14.07 10.88 5.38
N SER A 116 -15.38 10.98 5.61
CA SER A 116 -15.93 11.74 6.75
C SER A 116 -15.50 11.20 8.12
N ASP A 117 -15.04 9.95 8.16
CA ASP A 117 -14.44 9.28 9.31
C ASP A 117 -13.04 9.78 9.67
N TYR A 118 -12.33 10.38 8.71
CA TYR A 118 -11.01 10.98 8.94
C TYR A 118 -11.02 12.51 8.98
N PHE A 119 -12.19 13.14 8.84
CA PHE A 119 -12.30 14.60 8.82
C PHE A 119 -12.12 15.25 10.19
N ALA A 120 -12.66 14.66 11.25
CA ALA A 120 -12.56 15.19 12.62
C ALA A 120 -11.11 15.10 13.17
N GLN A 121 -10.38 14.09 12.79
CA GLN A 121 -8.96 13.92 13.11
C GLN A 121 -8.19 13.77 11.80
N HIS A 122 -7.42 14.80 11.46
CA HIS A 122 -6.69 14.82 10.20
C HIS A 122 -5.65 13.71 10.12
N MET A 123 -5.86 12.78 9.21
CA MET A 123 -4.86 11.83 8.77
C MET A 123 -4.57 12.07 7.28
N HIS A 124 -3.34 11.81 6.87
CA HIS A 124 -3.01 11.85 5.46
C HIS A 124 -3.69 10.69 4.72
N ASN A 125 -4.26 10.98 3.54
CA ASN A 125 -4.81 9.92 2.71
C ASN A 125 -3.65 9.15 2.05
N CYS A 126 -2.98 9.75 1.08
CA CYS A 126 -1.92 9.11 0.30
C CYS A 126 -0.66 9.97 0.29
N CYS A 127 0.49 9.35 0.09
CA CYS A 127 1.75 10.07 -0.04
C CYS A 127 2.74 9.40 -0.99
N LEU A 128 3.68 10.19 -1.49
CA LEU A 128 4.90 9.74 -2.12
C LEU A 128 6.01 9.81 -1.06
N VAL A 129 6.63 8.67 -0.75
CA VAL A 129 7.66 8.60 0.28
C VAL A 129 9.01 8.91 -0.36
N ASN A 130 9.64 9.99 0.04
CA ASN A 130 11.00 10.34 -0.41
C ASN A 130 12.05 9.52 0.34
N LEU A 131 12.18 8.25 -0.02
CA LEU A 131 13.20 7.37 0.56
C LEU A 131 14.62 7.83 0.24
N GLU A 132 14.83 8.55 -0.85
CA GLU A 132 16.16 9.06 -1.21
C GLU A 132 16.70 9.97 -0.10
N ASP A 133 15.95 11.01 0.23
CA ASP A 133 16.33 11.93 1.28
C ASP A 133 16.48 11.24 2.64
N MET A 134 15.47 10.45 3.01
CA MET A 134 15.43 9.76 4.30
C MET A 134 16.59 8.77 4.50
N LEU A 135 17.04 8.11 3.43
CA LEU A 135 18.13 7.15 3.50
C LEU A 135 19.50 7.81 3.33
N GLN A 136 19.61 8.89 2.55
CA GLN A 136 20.90 9.56 2.33
C GLN A 136 21.30 10.50 3.48
N ASN A 137 20.32 11.19 4.06
CA ASN A 137 20.52 12.18 5.12
C ASN A 137 20.15 11.67 6.51
N GLY A 138 19.59 10.48 6.60
CA GLY A 138 19.02 9.94 7.83
C GLY A 138 17.58 10.41 8.06
N THR A 139 16.91 9.77 8.99
CA THR A 139 15.52 10.07 9.35
C THR A 139 15.26 9.80 10.84
N VAL A 140 14.18 10.34 11.37
CA VAL A 140 13.76 10.07 12.74
C VAL A 140 12.56 9.13 12.74
N ILE A 141 12.70 8.00 13.41
CA ILE A 141 11.59 7.04 13.60
C ILE A 141 11.39 6.86 15.11
N SER A 142 10.20 7.15 15.61
CA SER A 142 9.87 7.03 17.04
C SER A 142 10.92 7.69 17.94
N GLU A 143 11.22 8.97 17.65
CA GLU A 143 12.19 9.80 18.41
C GLU A 143 13.66 9.32 18.32
N THR A 144 13.94 8.30 17.51
CA THR A 144 15.28 7.75 17.33
C THR A 144 15.84 8.17 15.97
N MET A 145 17.06 8.75 15.98
CA MET A 145 17.77 9.07 14.73
C MET A 145 18.25 7.78 14.08
N ILE A 146 17.87 7.59 12.84
CA ILE A 146 18.35 6.51 11.97
C ILE A 146 19.32 7.12 10.98
N GLU A 147 20.58 6.72 11.09
CA GLU A 147 21.64 7.21 10.22
C GLU A 147 21.58 6.55 8.83
N LYS A 148 22.35 7.12 7.90
CA LYS A 148 22.51 6.60 6.54
C LYS A 148 22.93 5.12 6.56
N PRO A 149 22.25 4.24 5.83
CA PRO A 149 22.59 2.82 5.75
C PRO A 149 23.99 2.57 5.17
N HIS A 150 24.69 1.59 5.71
CA HIS A 150 26.01 1.13 5.26
C HIS A 150 25.95 -0.16 4.43
N SER A 151 24.76 -0.53 3.92
CA SER A 151 24.56 -1.65 2.99
C SER A 151 23.17 -1.60 2.36
N PHE A 152 23.00 -2.28 1.24
CA PHE A 152 21.72 -2.43 0.57
C PHE A 152 20.69 -3.13 1.46
N SER A 153 21.09 -4.19 2.14
CA SER A 153 20.19 -4.94 3.02
C SER A 153 19.70 -4.09 4.20
N THR A 154 20.58 -3.24 4.77
CA THR A 154 20.18 -2.28 5.81
C THR A 154 19.25 -1.22 5.25
N ALA A 155 19.51 -0.70 4.04
CA ALA A 155 18.63 0.26 3.38
C ALA A 155 17.22 -0.32 3.15
N CYS A 156 17.11 -1.56 2.68
CA CYS A 156 15.85 -2.26 2.54
C CYS A 156 15.09 -2.40 3.87
N ASN A 157 15.80 -2.74 4.94
CA ASN A 157 15.20 -2.88 6.26
C ASN A 157 14.68 -1.54 6.80
N ILE A 158 15.49 -0.47 6.71
CA ILE A 158 15.07 0.87 7.11
C ILE A 158 13.91 1.37 6.26
N ALA A 159 13.92 1.13 4.94
CA ALA A 159 12.81 1.47 4.05
C ALA A 159 11.50 0.81 4.51
N THR A 160 11.52 -0.44 4.95
CA THR A 160 10.32 -1.11 5.46
C THR A 160 9.83 -0.54 6.79
N GLN A 161 10.74 -0.08 7.66
CA GLN A 161 10.38 0.63 8.89
C GLN A 161 9.74 2.00 8.59
N ILE A 162 10.28 2.75 7.63
CA ILE A 162 9.69 3.99 7.15
C ILE A 162 8.29 3.74 6.59
N ILE A 163 8.12 2.72 5.75
CA ILE A 163 6.83 2.31 5.21
C ILE A 163 5.81 2.04 6.32
N ALA A 164 6.20 1.30 7.36
CA ALA A 164 5.34 0.99 8.50
C ALA A 164 4.96 2.24 9.30
N GLN A 165 5.91 3.13 9.53
CA GLN A 165 5.68 4.39 10.24
C GLN A 165 4.73 5.32 9.47
N VAL A 166 4.95 5.47 8.17
CA VAL A 166 4.08 6.24 7.28
C VAL A 166 2.67 5.65 7.27
N ALA A 167 2.55 4.33 7.10
CA ALA A 167 1.26 3.64 7.10
C ALA A 167 0.51 3.74 8.42
N SER A 168 1.20 3.97 9.54
CA SER A 168 0.59 4.21 10.85
C SER A 168 0.01 5.63 11.01
N SER A 169 0.38 6.55 10.11
CA SER A 169 -0.03 7.96 10.14
C SER A 169 -0.96 8.35 9.00
N GLN A 170 -1.38 7.37 8.19
CA GLN A 170 -2.27 7.59 7.06
C GLN A 170 -3.25 6.43 6.91
N TYR A 171 -4.34 6.66 6.17
CA TYR A 171 -5.37 5.64 5.92
C TYR A 171 -5.38 5.12 4.47
N GLY A 172 -4.76 5.82 3.55
CA GLY A 172 -4.64 5.41 2.13
C GLY A 172 -3.29 4.80 1.78
N GLY A 173 -2.94 4.89 0.51
CA GLY A 173 -1.74 4.28 -0.04
C GLY A 173 -0.50 5.15 0.01
N GLN A 174 0.65 4.51 0.00
CA GLN A 174 1.94 5.15 -0.16
C GLN A 174 2.68 4.58 -1.36
N SER A 175 3.46 5.43 -2.02
CA SER A 175 4.28 5.02 -3.15
C SER A 175 5.76 5.23 -2.84
N ILE A 176 6.56 4.25 -3.23
CA ILE A 176 8.03 4.30 -3.21
C ILE A 176 8.57 3.97 -4.59
N THR A 177 9.82 4.34 -4.86
CA THR A 177 10.56 3.91 -6.05
C THR A 177 11.80 3.12 -5.69
N LEU A 178 12.12 2.09 -6.46
CA LEU A 178 13.31 1.28 -6.24
C LEU A 178 14.61 2.00 -6.56
N SER A 179 14.55 3.06 -7.36
CA SER A 179 15.72 3.90 -7.70
C SER A 179 16.39 4.48 -6.45
N HIS A 180 15.61 4.81 -5.42
CA HIS A 180 16.12 5.34 -4.15
C HIS A 180 16.97 4.33 -3.36
N LEU A 181 16.81 3.03 -3.64
CA LEU A 181 17.60 1.96 -3.01
C LEU A 181 18.86 1.61 -3.81
N ALA A 182 18.86 1.86 -5.11
CA ALA A 182 19.94 1.46 -6.02
C ALA A 182 21.34 1.95 -5.61
N PRO A 183 21.54 3.20 -5.12
CA PRO A 183 22.85 3.67 -4.69
C PRO A 183 23.49 2.84 -3.58
N PHE A 184 22.68 2.18 -2.74
CA PHE A 184 23.18 1.35 -1.64
C PHE A 184 23.74 0.00 -2.09
N VAL A 185 23.49 -0.42 -3.33
CA VAL A 185 24.15 -1.59 -3.93
C VAL A 185 25.64 -1.32 -4.12
N GLN A 186 26.02 -0.11 -4.55
CA GLN A 186 27.42 0.26 -4.66
C GLN A 186 28.12 0.29 -3.29
N VAL A 187 27.43 0.77 -2.25
CA VAL A 187 27.94 0.75 -0.87
C VAL A 187 28.23 -0.70 -0.42
N SER A 188 27.31 -1.62 -0.69
CA SER A 188 27.50 -3.06 -0.42
C SER A 188 28.63 -3.67 -1.26
N ARG A 189 28.78 -3.25 -2.52
CA ARG A 189 29.84 -3.73 -3.41
C ARG A 189 31.21 -3.36 -2.90
N GLU A 190 31.40 -2.12 -2.50
CA GLU A 190 32.65 -1.65 -1.92
C GLU A 190 32.99 -2.34 -0.61
N LYS A 191 31.99 -2.54 0.25
CA LYS A 191 32.13 -3.29 1.48
C LYS A 191 32.53 -4.76 1.21
N ALA A 192 31.81 -5.42 0.30
CA ALA A 192 32.09 -6.80 -0.07
C ALA A 192 33.49 -6.98 -0.65
N ARG A 193 33.96 -6.06 -1.51
CA ARG A 193 35.32 -6.09 -2.06
C ARG A 193 36.38 -6.00 -0.96
N ARG A 194 36.21 -5.12 0.00
CA ARG A 194 37.14 -4.97 1.13
C ARG A 194 37.16 -6.24 1.97
N GLU A 195 36.00 -6.75 2.38
CA GLU A 195 35.90 -7.95 3.21
C GLU A 195 36.44 -9.18 2.50
N VAL A 196 36.13 -9.41 1.24
CA VAL A 196 36.64 -10.52 0.44
C VAL A 196 38.15 -10.45 0.30
N LYS A 197 38.71 -9.28 0.03
CA LYS A 197 40.16 -9.09 -0.07
C LYS A 197 40.87 -9.44 1.24
N GLU A 198 40.38 -8.95 2.36
CA GLU A 198 40.90 -9.25 3.69
C GLU A 198 40.83 -10.76 4.01
N GLU A 199 39.73 -11.42 3.73
CA GLU A 199 39.54 -12.87 3.95
C GLU A 199 40.48 -13.72 3.09
N LEU A 200 40.63 -13.36 1.78
CA LEU A 200 41.52 -14.10 0.88
C LEU A 200 42.98 -13.97 1.30
N ILE A 201 43.41 -12.77 1.69
CA ILE A 201 44.77 -12.53 2.23
C ILE A 201 44.99 -13.33 3.51
N ALA A 202 44.06 -13.26 4.47
CA ALA A 202 44.14 -13.97 5.73
C ALA A 202 44.20 -15.50 5.57
N SER A 203 43.57 -16.00 4.50
CA SER A 203 43.51 -17.42 4.15
C SER A 203 44.65 -17.89 3.21
N ASN A 204 45.59 -17.02 2.85
CA ASN A 204 46.65 -17.26 1.87
C ASN A 204 46.11 -17.78 0.49
N LEU A 205 44.95 -17.27 0.06
CA LEU A 205 44.35 -17.57 -1.23
C LEU A 205 44.62 -16.45 -2.26
N ASP A 206 44.33 -16.73 -3.53
CA ASP A 206 44.44 -15.74 -4.59
C ASP A 206 43.57 -14.50 -4.30
N SER A 207 44.24 -13.39 -4.04
CA SER A 207 43.62 -12.08 -3.76
C SER A 207 43.76 -11.09 -4.94
N SER A 208 43.88 -11.63 -6.17
CA SER A 208 43.87 -10.81 -7.37
C SER A 208 42.56 -10.00 -7.49
N GLU A 209 42.64 -8.84 -8.13
CA GLU A 209 41.43 -7.99 -8.29
C GLU A 209 40.30 -8.70 -9.02
N GLU A 210 40.63 -9.54 -9.98
CA GLU A 210 39.64 -10.35 -10.71
C GLU A 210 38.91 -11.31 -9.78
N THR A 211 39.64 -12.06 -8.94
CA THR A 211 39.05 -12.99 -7.96
C THR A 211 38.21 -12.25 -6.92
N VAL A 212 38.74 -11.15 -6.37
CA VAL A 212 38.03 -10.31 -5.41
C VAL A 212 36.73 -9.78 -5.98
N ASN A 213 36.78 -9.20 -7.20
CA ASN A 213 35.60 -8.65 -7.86
C ASN A 213 34.56 -9.72 -8.14
N LYS A 214 34.96 -10.88 -8.64
CA LYS A 214 34.03 -12.00 -8.92
C LYS A 214 33.30 -12.47 -7.66
N ILE A 215 34.01 -12.65 -6.56
CA ILE A 215 33.40 -13.09 -5.30
C ILE A 215 32.51 -11.98 -4.71
N ALA A 216 32.98 -10.73 -4.77
CA ALA A 216 32.21 -9.58 -4.28
C ALA A 216 30.87 -9.45 -5.04
N GLU A 217 30.86 -9.53 -6.36
CA GLU A 217 29.62 -9.47 -7.15
C GLU A 217 28.66 -10.62 -6.83
N MET A 218 29.17 -11.82 -6.55
CA MET A 218 28.32 -12.93 -6.10
C MET A 218 27.65 -12.61 -4.74
N ARG A 219 28.39 -11.97 -3.81
CA ARG A 219 27.85 -11.53 -2.52
C ARG A 219 26.80 -10.43 -2.70
N VAL A 220 27.09 -9.45 -3.54
CA VAL A 220 26.15 -8.35 -3.86
C VAL A 220 24.84 -8.88 -4.42
N ARG A 221 24.89 -9.79 -5.41
CA ARG A 221 23.67 -10.39 -5.96
C ARG A 221 22.85 -11.13 -4.91
N LYS A 222 23.51 -11.87 -4.01
CA LYS A 222 22.85 -12.55 -2.91
C LYS A 222 22.27 -11.57 -1.87
N GLU A 223 22.92 -10.42 -1.68
CA GLU A 223 22.42 -9.37 -0.81
C GLU A 223 21.20 -8.68 -1.43
N ILE A 224 21.18 -8.42 -2.75
CA ILE A 224 20.02 -7.90 -3.46
C ILE A 224 18.83 -8.85 -3.29
N GLU A 225 19.03 -10.16 -3.53
CA GLU A 225 17.99 -11.18 -3.35
C GLU A 225 17.38 -11.10 -1.94
N LYS A 226 18.23 -11.07 -0.90
CA LYS A 226 17.78 -10.99 0.50
C LYS A 226 17.08 -9.68 0.82
N GLY A 227 17.62 -8.55 0.36
CA GLY A 227 17.05 -7.23 0.62
C GLY A 227 15.67 -7.07 -0.01
N VAL A 228 15.50 -7.50 -1.26
CA VAL A 228 14.21 -7.51 -1.94
C VAL A 228 13.21 -8.46 -1.26
N GLN A 229 13.67 -9.63 -0.83
CA GLN A 229 12.86 -10.57 -0.07
C GLN A 229 12.36 -9.95 1.25
N VAL A 230 13.22 -9.20 1.96
CA VAL A 230 12.85 -8.47 3.17
C VAL A 230 11.72 -7.48 2.88
N ILE A 231 11.84 -6.68 1.82
CA ILE A 231 10.77 -5.73 1.43
C ILE A 231 9.46 -6.47 1.21
N GLN A 232 9.46 -7.54 0.42
CA GLN A 232 8.25 -8.29 0.12
C GLN A 232 7.59 -8.87 1.38
N TYR A 233 8.38 -9.54 2.24
CA TYR A 233 7.84 -10.17 3.44
C TYR A 233 7.39 -9.14 4.49
N GLN A 234 8.15 -8.08 4.69
CA GLN A 234 7.80 -7.04 5.65
C GLN A 234 6.51 -6.33 5.26
N VAL A 235 6.33 -5.95 3.98
CA VAL A 235 5.09 -5.31 3.52
C VAL A 235 3.86 -6.19 3.75
N ILE A 236 4.01 -7.53 3.65
CA ILE A 236 2.89 -8.47 3.81
C ILE A 236 2.61 -8.76 5.28
N THR A 237 3.65 -8.81 6.11
CA THR A 237 3.54 -9.28 7.51
C THR A 237 3.44 -8.14 8.52
N LEU A 238 3.81 -6.91 8.15
CA LEU A 238 3.66 -5.75 9.02
C LEU A 238 2.20 -5.39 9.19
N MET A 239 1.83 -5.10 10.43
CA MET A 239 0.56 -4.51 10.79
C MET A 239 0.83 -3.15 11.42
N THR A 240 0.14 -2.13 10.93
CA THR A 240 0.23 -0.76 11.46
C THR A 240 -0.49 -0.62 12.79
N THR A 241 -0.34 0.50 13.47
CA THR A 241 -0.99 0.77 14.76
C THR A 241 -2.52 0.75 14.69
N ASN A 242 -3.10 1.06 13.53
CA ASN A 242 -4.55 0.96 13.25
C ASN A 242 -4.96 -0.42 12.70
N GLY A 243 -4.09 -1.42 12.74
CA GLY A 243 -4.38 -2.79 12.33
C GLY A 243 -4.46 -3.01 10.82
N GLN A 244 -3.95 -2.10 10.04
CA GLN A 244 -3.94 -2.14 8.58
C GLN A 244 -2.62 -2.71 8.06
N ALA A 245 -2.65 -3.54 7.02
CA ALA A 245 -1.45 -3.86 6.25
C ALA A 245 -1.02 -2.63 5.42
N PRO A 246 0.30 -2.35 5.28
CA PRO A 246 0.76 -1.24 4.48
C PRO A 246 0.28 -1.34 3.02
N PHE A 247 -0.46 -0.34 2.57
CA PHE A 247 -0.93 -0.23 1.19
C PHE A 247 0.15 0.44 0.34
N VAL A 248 1.08 -0.36 -0.19
CA VAL A 248 2.29 0.13 -0.85
C VAL A 248 2.24 -0.10 -2.35
N THR A 249 2.57 0.94 -3.12
CA THR A 249 2.90 0.87 -4.54
C THR A 249 4.40 1.05 -4.73
N VAL A 250 5.03 0.15 -5.47
CA VAL A 250 6.46 0.19 -5.80
C VAL A 250 6.63 0.52 -7.26
N PHE A 251 7.25 1.66 -7.55
CA PHE A 251 7.63 2.05 -8.90
C PHE A 251 8.96 1.41 -9.29
N MET A 252 9.00 0.89 -10.49
CA MET A 252 10.14 0.27 -11.16
C MET A 252 10.38 1.07 -12.44
N TYR A 253 11.25 2.09 -12.36
CA TYR A 253 11.49 3.02 -13.44
C TYR A 253 12.99 3.16 -13.72
N LEU A 254 13.47 2.53 -14.81
CA LEU A 254 14.89 2.50 -15.14
C LEU A 254 15.46 3.88 -15.47
N ASN A 255 14.71 4.71 -16.18
CA ASN A 255 15.17 6.04 -16.61
C ASN A 255 15.06 7.10 -15.49
N GLU A 256 14.61 6.75 -14.30
CA GLU A 256 14.70 7.61 -13.12
C GLU A 256 16.16 7.82 -12.68
N VAL A 257 17.06 6.94 -13.12
CA VAL A 257 18.50 7.00 -12.85
C VAL A 257 19.27 7.13 -14.17
N PRO A 258 20.27 8.03 -14.26
CA PRO A 258 21.11 8.15 -15.44
C PRO A 258 21.84 6.84 -15.76
N GLU A 259 22.25 6.68 -17.02
CA GLU A 259 23.03 5.53 -17.47
C GLU A 259 24.31 5.37 -16.64
N GLY A 260 24.66 4.11 -16.34
CA GLY A 260 25.82 3.75 -15.55
C GLY A 260 25.52 2.67 -14.51
N GLN A 261 26.49 2.43 -13.63
CA GLN A 261 26.42 1.33 -12.65
C GLN A 261 25.18 1.36 -11.78
N THR A 262 24.74 2.54 -11.35
CA THR A 262 23.52 2.65 -10.50
C THR A 262 22.27 2.21 -11.26
N ARG A 263 22.18 2.46 -12.56
CA ARG A 263 21.06 1.99 -13.39
C ARG A 263 21.14 0.47 -13.60
N ASP A 264 22.32 -0.10 -13.79
CA ASP A 264 22.50 -1.54 -13.88
C ASP A 264 22.11 -2.22 -12.57
N ASP A 265 22.49 -1.61 -11.43
CA ASP A 265 22.11 -2.09 -10.11
C ASP A 265 20.59 -1.99 -9.89
N LEU A 266 19.96 -0.91 -10.36
CA LEU A 266 18.49 -0.76 -10.34
C LEU A 266 17.82 -1.86 -11.17
N ALA A 267 18.35 -2.18 -12.35
CA ALA A 267 17.85 -3.26 -13.18
C ALA A 267 17.90 -4.62 -12.45
N LEU A 268 18.99 -4.90 -11.72
CA LEU A 268 19.09 -6.11 -10.88
C LEU A 268 18.07 -6.14 -9.75
N ILE A 269 17.81 -5.00 -9.11
CA ILE A 269 16.78 -4.91 -8.05
C ILE A 269 15.39 -5.15 -8.63
N ILE A 270 15.09 -4.56 -9.79
CA ILE A 270 13.80 -4.74 -10.48
C ILE A 270 13.61 -6.20 -10.88
N GLU A 271 14.64 -6.82 -11.51
CA GLU A 271 14.61 -8.23 -11.89
C GLU A 271 14.32 -9.12 -10.68
N GLU A 272 15.00 -8.87 -9.58
CA GLU A 272 14.79 -9.64 -8.36
C GLU A 272 13.40 -9.41 -7.75
N MET A 273 12.89 -8.19 -7.78
CA MET A 273 11.51 -7.89 -7.33
C MET A 273 10.48 -8.69 -8.13
N LEU A 274 10.65 -8.78 -9.44
CA LEU A 274 9.78 -9.57 -10.31
C LEU A 274 9.92 -11.08 -10.04
N LYS A 275 11.14 -11.58 -9.82
CA LYS A 275 11.38 -12.98 -9.44
C LYS A 275 10.69 -13.35 -8.13
N GLN A 276 10.83 -12.51 -7.11
CA GLN A 276 10.16 -12.71 -5.82
C GLN A 276 8.63 -12.67 -5.96
N ARG A 277 8.11 -11.81 -6.82
CA ARG A 277 6.67 -11.75 -7.14
C ARG A 277 6.17 -13.01 -7.81
N ILE A 278 6.91 -13.55 -8.78
CA ILE A 278 6.58 -14.81 -9.48
C ILE A 278 6.61 -15.97 -8.48
N LYS A 279 7.62 -16.03 -7.62
CA LYS A 279 7.75 -17.07 -6.60
C LYS A 279 6.58 -17.03 -5.61
N GLY A 280 6.10 -15.85 -5.27
CA GLY A 280 5.05 -15.64 -4.27
C GLY A 280 5.51 -15.94 -2.84
N VAL A 281 4.54 -16.02 -1.94
CA VAL A 281 4.75 -16.32 -0.52
C VAL A 281 3.87 -17.49 -0.10
N LYS A 282 4.30 -18.26 0.88
CA LYS A 282 3.49 -19.34 1.43
C LYS A 282 2.42 -18.78 2.38
N ASN A 283 1.19 -19.18 2.16
CA ASN A 283 0.11 -18.94 3.12
C ASN A 283 0.20 -19.91 4.31
N GLU A 284 -0.73 -19.79 5.26
CA GLU A 284 -0.83 -20.66 6.43
C GLU A 284 -0.96 -22.16 6.12
N LYS A 285 -1.46 -22.50 4.91
CA LYS A 285 -1.58 -23.88 4.43
C LYS A 285 -0.36 -24.38 3.67
N GLY A 286 0.71 -23.57 3.63
CA GLY A 286 1.95 -23.90 2.92
C GLY A 286 1.87 -23.79 1.39
N VAL A 287 0.77 -23.26 0.87
CA VAL A 287 0.58 -23.04 -0.59
C VAL A 287 1.16 -21.69 -0.97
N PHE A 288 1.93 -21.66 -2.07
CA PHE A 288 2.43 -20.40 -2.63
C PHE A 288 1.28 -19.61 -3.27
N ILE A 289 1.17 -18.34 -2.86
CA ILE A 289 0.20 -17.38 -3.38
C ILE A 289 0.94 -16.11 -3.82
N THR A 290 0.39 -15.41 -4.79
CA THR A 290 0.86 -14.07 -5.17
C THR A 290 0.20 -13.06 -4.22
N PRO A 291 0.99 -12.30 -3.43
CA PRO A 291 0.43 -11.30 -2.52
C PRO A 291 -0.14 -10.11 -3.29
N ALA A 292 -1.19 -9.48 -2.73
CA ALA A 292 -1.78 -8.28 -3.31
C ALA A 292 -0.84 -7.06 -3.24
N PHE A 293 -0.02 -7.00 -2.17
CA PHE A 293 0.94 -5.92 -1.93
C PHE A 293 2.37 -6.45 -1.78
N PRO A 294 3.35 -5.58 -2.10
CA PRO A 294 3.23 -4.27 -2.74
C PRO A 294 2.65 -4.36 -4.15
N LYS A 295 1.88 -3.36 -4.60
CA LYS A 295 1.57 -3.22 -6.03
C LYS A 295 2.84 -2.85 -6.79
N LEU A 296 3.08 -3.48 -7.92
CA LEU A 296 4.24 -3.23 -8.76
C LEU A 296 3.82 -2.47 -10.01
N ILE A 297 4.46 -1.34 -10.27
CA ILE A 297 4.27 -0.54 -11.47
C ILE A 297 5.61 -0.44 -12.20
N TYR A 298 5.69 -1.04 -13.38
CA TYR A 298 6.84 -0.86 -14.29
C TYR A 298 6.52 0.24 -15.30
N VAL A 299 7.40 1.25 -15.39
CA VAL A 299 7.24 2.36 -16.32
C VAL A 299 7.83 1.97 -17.67
N LEU A 300 6.96 1.88 -18.68
CA LEU A 300 7.35 1.56 -20.05
C LEU A 300 7.67 2.83 -20.83
N GLU A 301 8.81 2.84 -21.49
CA GLU A 301 9.27 3.88 -22.41
C GLU A 301 9.89 3.23 -23.64
N GLU A 302 10.06 3.98 -24.74
CA GLU A 302 10.57 3.45 -26.02
C GLU A 302 11.92 2.74 -25.91
N ASN A 303 12.76 3.15 -24.95
CA ASN A 303 14.12 2.62 -24.77
C ASN A 303 14.25 1.57 -23.64
N ASN A 304 13.14 1.14 -23.04
CA ASN A 304 13.14 0.15 -21.95
C ASN A 304 12.07 -0.95 -22.09
N ILE A 305 11.58 -1.14 -23.30
CA ILE A 305 10.63 -2.18 -23.67
C ILE A 305 11.40 -3.47 -24.05
#